data_912f620b56e34b1897547e2898b7b8d5
#
_entry.id   912f620b56e34b1897547e2898b7b8d5
#
_cell.length_a   1.000
_cell.length_b   1.000
_cell.length_c   1.000
_cell.angle_alpha   90.00
_cell.angle_beta   90.00
_cell.angle_gamma   90.00
#
_symmetry.space_group_name_H-M   'P 1'
#
loop_
_entity.id
_entity.type
_entity.pdbx_description
1 polymer ?
#
loop_
_entity_poly.entity_id
_entity_poly.type
_entity_poly.pdbx_seq_one_letter_code
_entity_poly.pdbx_strand_id
1 'polypeptide(L)'
;MRILTIILFLMLVPCFCLSQMKTGAFSDLETSQKGNPKPIIIHIYTDWCSVCKIEKYNLSKDKELIKKINEDFYFINFEAEKTKDKINFLGQEFNYLPNGNSGIHELALALSKNKSQPVYPLWIVLDKDKNLIYYHEGEFKPEKMKAKLLEISAL
;
A
#
# COMPACT_ATOMS: atom_id res chain seq x y z
N MET A 1 -38.10 -31.37 15.58
CA MET A 1 -38.23 -30.49 14.43
C MET A 1 -37.78 -29.04 14.66
N ARG A 2 -38.16 -28.38 15.75
CA ARG A 2 -37.74 -26.96 16.03
C ARG A 2 -36.25 -26.73 16.16
N ILE A 3 -35.50 -27.66 16.74
CA ILE A 3 -34.02 -27.54 16.93
C ILE A 3 -33.28 -27.68 15.59
N LEU A 4 -33.76 -28.55 14.70
CA LEU A 4 -33.17 -28.77 13.37
C LEU A 4 -33.33 -27.57 12.46
N THR A 5 -34.43 -26.83 12.58
CA THR A 5 -34.72 -25.58 11.84
C THR A 5 -33.84 -24.42 12.32
N ILE A 6 -33.53 -24.36 13.62
CA ILE A 6 -32.65 -23.34 14.20
C ILE A 6 -31.19 -23.57 13.76
N ILE A 7 -30.73 -24.82 13.73
CA ILE A 7 -29.38 -25.15 13.26
C ILE A 7 -29.22 -24.86 11.76
N LEU A 8 -30.22 -25.10 10.95
CA LEU A 8 -30.20 -24.81 9.51
C LEU A 8 -30.17 -23.29 9.25
N PHE A 9 -30.82 -22.47 10.09
CA PHE A 9 -30.81 -21.01 9.98
C PHE A 9 -29.48 -20.39 10.41
N LEU A 10 -28.75 -21.01 11.36
CA LEU A 10 -27.43 -20.56 11.78
C LEU A 10 -26.34 -20.78 10.73
N MET A 11 -26.52 -21.74 9.82
CA MET A 11 -25.58 -22.03 8.72
C MET A 11 -25.66 -21.02 7.55
N LEU A 12 -26.67 -20.17 7.53
CA LEU A 12 -26.91 -19.18 6.45
C LEU A 12 -26.42 -17.76 6.80
N VAL A 13 -25.53 -17.61 7.81
CA VAL A 13 -24.89 -16.32 8.05
C VAL A 13 -23.87 -16.07 6.92
N PRO A 14 -24.13 -15.17 5.97
CA PRO A 14 -23.15 -14.84 4.95
C PRO A 14 -21.94 -14.26 5.65
N CYS A 15 -20.82 -14.94 5.51
CA CYS A 15 -19.52 -14.41 5.93
C CYS A 15 -19.24 -13.17 5.07
N PHE A 16 -19.65 -11.99 5.55
CA PHE A 16 -19.25 -10.71 4.96
C PHE A 16 -17.75 -10.56 5.15
N CYS A 17 -17.00 -11.16 4.23
CA CYS A 17 -15.55 -10.94 4.13
C CYS A 17 -15.37 -9.46 3.78
N LEU A 18 -15.17 -8.61 4.79
CA LEU A 18 -14.80 -7.21 4.60
C LEU A 18 -13.47 -7.21 3.88
N SER A 19 -13.49 -6.83 2.61
CA SER A 19 -12.26 -6.67 1.83
C SER A 19 -11.45 -5.55 2.45
N GLN A 20 -10.38 -5.91 3.16
CA GLN A 20 -9.40 -4.96 3.70
C GLN A 20 -8.20 -4.90 2.77
N MET A 21 -7.53 -3.73 2.72
CA MET A 21 -6.27 -3.57 2.01
C MET A 21 -5.21 -4.46 2.65
N LYS A 22 -4.67 -5.40 1.91
CA LYS A 22 -3.55 -6.24 2.35
C LYS A 22 -2.26 -5.46 2.18
N THR A 23 -1.55 -5.22 3.27
CA THR A 23 -0.26 -4.54 3.27
C THR A 23 0.84 -5.56 3.50
N GLY A 24 1.83 -5.60 2.59
CA GLY A 24 3.05 -6.38 2.74
C GLY A 24 4.16 -5.59 3.42
N ALA A 25 5.24 -6.28 3.78
CA ALA A 25 6.48 -5.67 4.24
C ALA A 25 7.54 -5.67 3.12
N PHE A 26 8.48 -4.74 3.18
CA PHE A 26 9.62 -4.72 2.23
C PHE A 26 10.44 -6.01 2.30
N SER A 27 10.60 -6.60 3.50
CA SER A 27 11.30 -7.87 3.72
C SER A 27 10.72 -9.03 2.91
N ASP A 28 9.42 -9.03 2.67
CA ASP A 28 8.71 -10.15 2.06
C ASP A 28 8.61 -10.02 0.53
N LEU A 29 8.87 -8.80 0.00
CA LEU A 29 8.72 -8.51 -1.42
C LEU A 29 9.58 -9.40 -2.31
N GLU A 30 10.84 -9.61 -1.93
CA GLU A 30 11.77 -10.39 -2.76
C GLU A 30 11.31 -11.84 -2.90
N THR A 31 10.88 -12.44 -1.80
CA THR A 31 10.36 -13.84 -1.79
C THR A 31 9.03 -13.92 -2.55
N SER A 32 8.14 -12.95 -2.33
CA SER A 32 6.84 -12.89 -3.00
C SER A 32 6.98 -12.73 -4.51
N GLN A 33 7.90 -11.88 -4.96
CA GLN A 33 8.18 -11.65 -6.37
C GLN A 33 8.78 -12.86 -7.07
N LYS A 34 9.58 -13.68 -6.39
CA LYS A 34 10.12 -14.94 -6.95
C LYS A 34 9.02 -15.97 -7.22
N GLY A 35 8.01 -16.03 -6.34
CA GLY A 35 6.91 -16.99 -6.46
C GLY A 35 5.77 -16.53 -7.39
N ASN A 36 5.42 -15.25 -7.35
CA ASN A 36 4.32 -14.67 -8.12
C ASN A 36 4.63 -13.20 -8.46
N PRO A 37 5.31 -12.93 -9.58
CA PRO A 37 5.68 -11.56 -9.95
C PRO A 37 4.45 -10.69 -10.19
N LYS A 38 4.36 -9.56 -9.47
CA LYS A 38 3.31 -8.55 -9.63
C LYS A 38 3.90 -7.14 -9.56
N PRO A 39 3.24 -6.13 -10.14
CA PRO A 39 3.58 -4.75 -9.89
C PRO A 39 3.50 -4.41 -8.39
N ILE A 40 4.32 -3.46 -7.95
CA ILE A 40 4.41 -3.05 -6.55
C ILE A 40 3.89 -1.62 -6.43
N ILE A 41 2.93 -1.41 -5.54
CA ILE A 41 2.48 -0.09 -5.12
C ILE A 41 3.14 0.24 -3.78
N ILE A 42 3.84 1.36 -3.72
CA ILE A 42 4.39 1.91 -2.47
C ILE A 42 3.67 3.22 -2.19
N HIS A 43 2.88 3.23 -1.11
CA HIS A 43 2.25 4.41 -0.56
C HIS A 43 3.06 4.91 0.62
N ILE A 44 3.63 6.11 0.50
CA ILE A 44 4.46 6.73 1.54
C ILE A 44 3.64 7.85 2.20
N TYR A 45 3.56 7.81 3.51
CA TYR A 45 2.76 8.73 4.30
C TYR A 45 3.43 9.07 5.63
N THR A 46 2.83 10.00 6.36
CA THR A 46 3.17 10.31 7.75
C THR A 46 1.91 10.38 8.60
N ASP A 47 2.01 10.07 9.88
CA ASP A 47 0.87 10.06 10.80
C ASP A 47 0.24 11.44 11.03
N TRP A 48 0.98 12.52 10.84
CA TRP A 48 0.46 13.88 10.95
C TRP A 48 -0.22 14.37 9.66
N CYS A 49 -0.04 13.69 8.52
CA CYS A 49 -0.56 14.08 7.23
C CYS A 49 -2.10 13.95 7.17
N SER A 50 -2.81 15.09 7.22
CA SER A 50 -4.28 15.11 7.16
C SER A 50 -4.83 14.61 5.84
N VAL A 51 -4.18 14.95 4.72
CA VAL A 51 -4.56 14.48 3.37
C VAL A 51 -4.45 12.97 3.28
N CYS A 52 -3.37 12.38 3.84
CA CYS A 52 -3.18 10.94 3.87
C CYS A 52 -4.30 10.22 4.64
N LYS A 53 -4.78 10.81 5.74
CA LYS A 53 -5.90 10.25 6.53
C LYS A 53 -7.21 10.28 5.75
N ILE A 54 -7.50 11.39 5.05
CA ILE A 54 -8.70 11.53 4.21
C ILE A 54 -8.64 10.52 3.06
N GLU A 55 -7.50 10.41 2.39
CA GLU A 55 -7.29 9.47 1.30
C GLU A 55 -7.47 8.02 1.76
N LYS A 56 -6.86 7.62 2.88
CA LYS A 56 -7.04 6.29 3.49
C LYS A 56 -8.51 6.00 3.79
N TYR A 57 -9.24 6.99 4.33
CA TYR A 57 -10.68 6.85 4.58
C TYR A 57 -11.45 6.65 3.27
N ASN A 58 -11.20 7.45 2.24
CA ASN A 58 -11.86 7.34 0.95
C ASN A 58 -11.58 5.99 0.29
N LEU A 59 -10.32 5.56 0.28
CA LEU A 59 -9.91 4.24 -0.24
C LEU A 59 -10.63 3.10 0.49
N SER A 60 -10.80 3.20 1.82
CA SER A 60 -11.48 2.15 2.60
C SER A 60 -12.94 1.92 2.21
N LYS A 61 -13.56 2.87 1.50
CA LYS A 61 -14.94 2.78 1.00
C LYS A 61 -15.03 2.11 -0.37
N ASP A 62 -13.97 2.15 -1.18
CA ASP A 62 -13.96 1.54 -2.51
C ASP A 62 -13.50 0.08 -2.45
N LYS A 63 -14.47 -0.81 -2.19
CA LYS A 63 -14.21 -2.25 -2.07
C LYS A 63 -13.69 -2.88 -3.38
N GLU A 64 -14.11 -2.36 -4.52
CA GLU A 64 -13.66 -2.86 -5.83
C GLU A 64 -12.19 -2.50 -6.06
N LEU A 65 -11.80 -1.26 -5.74
CA LEU A 65 -10.42 -0.83 -5.83
C LEU A 65 -9.51 -1.61 -4.87
N ILE A 66 -9.96 -1.81 -3.63
CA ILE A 66 -9.24 -2.64 -2.64
C ILE A 66 -9.05 -4.07 -3.16
N LYS A 67 -10.12 -4.67 -3.70
CA LYS A 67 -10.06 -6.02 -4.27
C LYS A 67 -9.01 -6.07 -5.39
N LYS A 68 -9.05 -5.13 -6.32
CA LYS A 68 -8.09 -5.04 -7.44
C LYS A 68 -6.66 -4.88 -6.94
N ILE A 69 -6.41 -3.99 -5.99
CA ILE A 69 -5.06 -3.83 -5.42
C ILE A 69 -4.59 -5.14 -4.79
N ASN A 70 -5.43 -5.82 -4.03
CA ASN A 70 -5.08 -7.07 -3.36
C ASN A 70 -4.81 -8.23 -4.33
N GLU A 71 -5.48 -8.26 -5.48
CA GLU A 71 -5.37 -9.34 -6.47
C GLU A 71 -4.18 -9.13 -7.40
N ASP A 72 -3.99 -7.90 -7.88
CA ASP A 72 -3.10 -7.60 -9.00
C ASP A 72 -1.76 -7.00 -8.58
N PHE A 73 -1.63 -6.52 -7.34
CA PHE A 73 -0.45 -5.80 -6.88
C PHE A 73 0.09 -6.32 -5.54
N TYR A 74 1.34 -6.03 -5.26
CA TYR A 74 1.87 -5.96 -3.90
C TYR A 74 1.73 -4.54 -3.40
N PHE A 75 1.05 -4.35 -2.27
CA PHE A 75 0.84 -3.04 -1.68
C PHE A 75 1.67 -2.87 -0.41
N ILE A 76 2.53 -1.86 -0.38
CA ILE A 76 3.33 -1.47 0.78
C ILE A 76 2.82 -0.12 1.27
N ASN A 77 2.43 -0.08 2.53
CA ASN A 77 2.03 1.16 3.20
C ASN A 77 3.16 1.58 4.15
N PHE A 78 3.93 2.60 3.75
CA PHE A 78 5.18 2.97 4.39
C PHE A 78 5.07 4.30 5.14
N GLU A 79 5.18 4.26 6.46
CA GLU A 79 5.24 5.44 7.31
C GLU A 79 6.67 5.97 7.36
N ALA A 80 6.90 7.16 6.81
CA ALA A 80 8.23 7.69 6.52
C ALA A 80 9.01 8.15 7.76
N GLU A 81 8.34 8.55 8.84
CA GLU A 81 8.97 9.21 9.98
C GLU A 81 8.99 8.34 11.25
N LYS A 82 8.18 7.28 11.30
CA LYS A 82 8.11 6.39 12.47
C LYS A 82 8.72 5.01 12.23
N THR A 83 8.85 4.58 10.98
CA THR A 83 9.51 3.32 10.66
C THR A 83 11.00 3.47 10.95
N LYS A 84 11.49 2.76 11.97
CA LYS A 84 12.89 2.82 12.41
C LYS A 84 13.69 1.60 12.00
N ASP A 85 13.02 0.58 11.51
CA ASP A 85 13.67 -0.65 11.08
C ASP A 85 14.50 -0.40 9.81
N LYS A 86 15.61 -1.08 9.72
CA LYS A 86 16.44 -1.12 8.54
C LYS A 86 15.70 -1.79 7.39
N ILE A 87 15.63 -1.15 6.23
CA ILE A 87 14.94 -1.66 5.05
C ILE A 87 15.94 -1.97 3.94
N ASN A 88 15.92 -3.22 3.47
CA ASN A 88 16.59 -3.61 2.24
C ASN A 88 15.59 -3.53 1.09
N PHE A 89 15.88 -2.69 0.10
CA PHE A 89 15.03 -2.53 -1.06
C PHE A 89 15.87 -2.37 -2.34
N LEU A 90 15.58 -3.18 -3.35
CA LEU A 90 16.31 -3.23 -4.63
C LEU A 90 17.82 -3.42 -4.46
N GLY A 91 18.24 -4.23 -3.49
CA GLY A 91 19.66 -4.53 -3.21
C GLY A 91 20.40 -3.42 -2.46
N GLN A 92 19.72 -2.38 -2.02
CA GLN A 92 20.30 -1.30 -1.20
C GLN A 92 19.68 -1.30 0.19
N GLU A 93 20.50 -1.03 1.20
CA GLU A 93 20.07 -0.85 2.59
C GLU A 93 19.78 0.62 2.87
N PHE A 94 18.66 0.87 3.54
CA PHE A 94 18.20 2.20 3.96
C PHE A 94 17.97 2.21 5.46
N ASN A 95 18.36 3.28 6.12
CA ASN A 95 18.28 3.46 7.56
C ASN A 95 17.33 4.60 7.92
N TYR A 96 16.90 4.63 9.18
CA TYR A 96 16.23 5.78 9.74
C TYR A 96 17.25 6.87 10.09
N LEU A 97 16.97 8.11 9.71
CA LEU A 97 17.78 9.29 9.99
C LEU A 97 17.13 10.09 11.13
N PRO A 98 17.63 9.97 12.37
CA PRO A 98 17.10 10.76 13.48
C PRO A 98 17.44 12.24 13.33
N ASN A 99 16.48 13.11 13.72
CA ASN A 99 16.67 14.55 13.78
C ASN A 99 15.97 15.10 15.04
N GLY A 100 16.70 15.21 16.15
CA GLY A 100 16.15 15.56 17.44
C GLY A 100 15.06 14.59 17.90
N ASN A 101 13.86 15.11 18.14
CA ASN A 101 12.69 14.30 18.53
C ASN A 101 11.90 13.69 17.36
N SER A 102 12.36 13.93 16.14
CA SER A 102 11.78 13.43 14.90
C SER A 102 12.82 12.71 14.06
N GLY A 103 12.52 12.47 12.80
CA GLY A 103 13.45 11.91 11.82
C GLY A 103 12.68 11.44 10.60
N ILE A 104 13.40 10.92 9.63
CA ILE A 104 12.85 10.41 8.39
C ILE A 104 13.64 9.19 7.94
N HIS A 105 12.96 8.25 7.30
CA HIS A 105 13.63 7.10 6.74
C HIS A 105 14.29 7.44 5.40
N GLU A 106 15.55 7.02 5.20
CA GLU A 106 16.31 7.25 3.96
C GLU A 106 15.57 6.78 2.71
N LEU A 107 14.82 5.68 2.81
CA LEU A 107 14.04 5.15 1.68
C LEU A 107 12.98 6.14 1.22
N ALA A 108 12.33 6.88 2.13
CA ALA A 108 11.35 7.90 1.76
C ALA A 108 12.01 9.04 0.96
N LEU A 109 13.21 9.45 1.37
CA LEU A 109 14.02 10.44 0.65
C LEU A 109 14.46 9.91 -0.72
N ALA A 110 14.95 8.67 -0.76
CA ALA A 110 15.43 8.04 -2.00
C ALA A 110 14.33 7.88 -3.06
N LEU A 111 13.11 7.58 -2.62
CA LEU A 111 11.94 7.41 -3.49
C LEU A 111 11.26 8.73 -3.88
N SER A 112 11.53 9.82 -3.17
CA SER A 112 11.00 11.15 -3.48
C SER A 112 11.82 11.85 -4.55
N LYS A 113 11.17 12.63 -5.42
CA LYS A 113 11.84 13.53 -6.38
C LYS A 113 12.60 14.64 -5.65
N ASN A 114 11.99 15.20 -4.61
CA ASN A 114 12.66 16.13 -3.71
C ASN A 114 13.27 15.37 -2.52
N LYS A 115 14.53 14.97 -2.65
CA LYS A 115 15.23 14.16 -1.67
C LYS A 115 15.44 14.84 -0.31
N SER A 116 15.19 16.13 -0.19
CA SER A 116 15.31 16.86 1.08
C SER A 116 13.97 17.04 1.80
N GLN A 117 12.87 17.07 1.05
CA GLN A 117 11.53 17.32 1.60
C GLN A 117 10.46 16.59 0.77
N PRO A 118 10.18 15.32 1.08
CA PRO A 118 9.11 14.57 0.40
C PRO A 118 7.74 15.22 0.58
N VAL A 119 6.90 15.13 -0.45
CA VAL A 119 5.49 15.53 -0.40
C VAL A 119 4.64 14.30 -0.08
N TYR A 120 3.73 14.42 0.89
CA TYR A 120 2.85 13.32 1.30
C TYR A 120 1.38 13.64 1.01
N PRO A 121 0.57 12.60 0.69
CA PRO A 121 0.99 11.23 0.38
C PRO A 121 1.82 11.14 -0.90
N LEU A 122 2.69 10.14 -0.99
CA LEU A 122 3.47 9.84 -2.19
C LEU A 122 3.15 8.43 -2.65
N TRP A 123 2.76 8.30 -3.93
CA TRP A 123 2.41 7.05 -4.56
C TRP A 123 3.40 6.70 -5.65
N ILE A 124 3.95 5.51 -5.55
CA ILE A 124 4.93 4.96 -6.49
C ILE A 124 4.41 3.62 -6.95
N VAL A 125 4.44 3.38 -8.25
CA VAL A 125 4.18 2.05 -8.80
C VAL A 125 5.39 1.59 -9.60
N LEU A 126 5.87 0.42 -9.25
CA LEU A 126 6.91 -0.29 -9.98
C LEU A 126 6.27 -1.45 -10.74
N ASP A 127 6.79 -1.76 -11.93
CA ASP A 127 6.40 -2.97 -12.64
C ASP A 127 6.97 -4.24 -11.95
N LYS A 128 6.68 -5.41 -12.51
CA LYS A 128 7.20 -6.71 -12.04
C LYS A 128 8.73 -6.81 -12.11
N ASP A 129 9.36 -6.03 -12.98
CA ASP A 129 10.81 -5.95 -13.16
C ASP A 129 11.43 -4.83 -12.30
N LYS A 130 10.62 -4.18 -11.44
CA LYS A 130 10.99 -3.12 -10.49
C LYS A 130 11.37 -1.78 -11.15
N ASN A 131 10.95 -1.55 -12.41
CA ASN A 131 11.09 -0.25 -13.03
C ASN A 131 9.97 0.68 -12.59
N LEU A 132 10.28 1.97 -12.41
CA LEU A 132 9.28 2.98 -12.06
C LEU A 132 8.36 3.23 -13.25
N ILE A 133 7.06 2.94 -13.10
CA ILE A 133 6.05 3.15 -14.14
C ILE A 133 5.02 4.21 -13.79
N TYR A 134 4.88 4.56 -12.51
CA TYR A 134 4.00 5.64 -12.08
C TYR A 134 4.51 6.32 -10.82
N TYR A 135 4.33 7.65 -10.75
CA TYR A 135 4.72 8.51 -9.64
C TYR A 135 3.70 9.62 -9.45
N HIS A 136 3.17 9.78 -8.23
CA HIS A 136 2.20 10.81 -7.91
C HIS A 136 2.45 11.36 -6.49
N GLU A 137 2.54 12.68 -6.39
CA GLU A 137 2.62 13.42 -5.12
C GLU A 137 1.27 14.06 -4.80
N GLY A 138 0.92 14.04 -3.52
CA GLY A 138 -0.35 14.58 -3.03
C GLY A 138 -1.52 13.61 -3.16
N GLU A 139 -2.74 14.09 -2.94
CA GLU A 139 -3.95 13.27 -2.95
C GLU A 139 -4.14 12.54 -4.27
N PHE A 140 -4.27 11.22 -4.20
CA PHE A 140 -4.62 10.39 -5.35
C PHE A 140 -6.07 9.91 -5.22
N LYS A 141 -6.99 10.65 -5.80
CA LYS A 141 -8.43 10.38 -5.73
C LYS A 141 -8.78 8.98 -6.21
N PRO A 142 -9.68 8.23 -5.54
CA PRO A 142 -9.98 6.83 -5.85
C PRO A 142 -10.33 6.58 -7.32
N GLU A 143 -11.08 7.47 -7.97
CA GLU A 143 -11.48 7.32 -9.37
C GLU A 143 -10.27 7.37 -10.31
N LYS A 144 -9.35 8.32 -10.06
CA LYS A 144 -8.11 8.45 -10.85
C LYS A 144 -7.17 7.28 -10.58
N MET A 145 -7.08 6.85 -9.33
CA MET A 145 -6.29 5.67 -8.94
C MET A 145 -6.81 4.42 -9.63
N LYS A 146 -8.12 4.18 -9.58
CA LYS A 146 -8.76 3.04 -10.25
C LYS A 146 -8.45 3.02 -11.74
N ALA A 147 -8.61 4.15 -12.43
CA ALA A 147 -8.31 4.25 -13.86
C ALA A 147 -6.83 3.94 -14.16
N LYS A 148 -5.90 4.51 -13.37
CA LYS A 148 -4.46 4.28 -13.54
C LYS A 148 -4.05 2.84 -13.25
N LEU A 149 -4.57 2.22 -12.19
CA LEU A 149 -4.26 0.84 -11.84
C LEU A 149 -4.86 -0.17 -12.85
N LEU A 150 -6.01 0.16 -13.47
CA LEU A 150 -6.56 -0.62 -14.58
C LEU A 150 -5.61 -0.59 -15.79
N GLU A 151 -5.10 0.59 -16.15
CA GLU A 151 -4.11 0.75 -17.22
C GLU A 151 -2.84 -0.09 -16.94
N ILE A 152 -2.29 0.02 -15.72
CA ILE A 152 -1.07 -0.70 -15.33
C ILE A 152 -1.26 -2.22 -15.30
N SER A 153 -2.40 -2.70 -14.83
CA SER A 153 -2.66 -4.15 -14.76
C SER A 153 -2.89 -4.80 -16.12
N ALA A 154 -3.01 -4.01 -17.19
CA ALA A 154 -3.13 -4.50 -18.57
C ALA A 154 -1.75 -4.62 -19.28
N LEU A 155 -0.65 -4.18 -18.62
CA LEU A 155 0.73 -4.30 -19.13
C LEU A 155 1.34 -5.66 -18.73
#